data_02edad2d6fd4b678894a50b786d1811e
#
_entry.id   02edad2d6fd4b678894a50b786d1811e
#
_cell.length_a   1.000
_cell.length_b   1.000
_cell.length_c   1.000
_cell.angle_alpha   90.00
_cell.angle_beta   90.00
_cell.angle_gamma   90.00
#
_symmetry.space_group_name_H-M   'P 1'
#
loop_
_entity.id
_entity.type
_entity.pdbx_description
1 polymer ?
#
loop_
_entity_poly.entity_id
_entity_poly.type
_entity_poly.pdbx_seq_one_letter_code
_entity_poly.pdbx_strand_id
1 'polypeptide(L)'
;MRVFFCLLMLMLLCPSAGLAQESALTAREAFGALPTSIFENTAEGLEDEDKQQLLEEGQSEFWELAGESRDVIVFRALPFRDSGVALRLFRDADDGSAVAAIGTLGTELCTVELWRVDASGRTVPVDVPQEPDIQEFFAKGQPVPDDVNPSVLICLGMGGLRAHPVFWNKTGMLYLPLANEIGYRWDGHRFQKVVRPHAEGSGERADGLDIE
;
A
#
# COMPACT_ATOMS: atom_id res chain seq x y z
N MET A 1 -46.76 -6.62 55.12
CA MET A 1 -46.76 -6.55 53.64
C MET A 1 -46.25 -5.20 53.13
N ARG A 2 -45.05 -4.78 53.59
CA ARG A 2 -44.44 -3.46 53.22
C ARG A 2 -42.91 -3.49 53.04
N VAL A 3 -42.27 -4.66 52.97
CA VAL A 3 -40.80 -4.82 52.91
C VAL A 3 -40.36 -5.35 51.51
N PHE A 4 -41.25 -5.68 50.62
CA PHE A 4 -40.89 -6.29 49.33
C PHE A 4 -40.74 -5.32 48.15
N PHE A 5 -40.96 -4.02 48.35
CA PHE A 5 -40.99 -3.03 47.28
C PHE A 5 -39.68 -2.23 47.12
N CYS A 6 -38.73 -2.32 48.06
CA CYS A 6 -37.45 -1.59 47.96
C CYS A 6 -36.32 -2.34 47.29
N LEU A 7 -36.48 -3.65 46.96
CA LEU A 7 -35.38 -4.43 46.35
C LEU A 7 -35.42 -4.44 44.82
N LEU A 8 -36.45 -3.90 44.19
CA LEU A 8 -36.62 -3.94 42.74
C LEU A 8 -36.11 -2.67 41.99
N MET A 9 -35.71 -1.64 42.72
CA MET A 9 -35.24 -0.36 42.13
C MET A 9 -33.72 -0.18 42.11
N LEU A 10 -32.94 -1.19 42.50
CA LEU A 10 -31.47 -1.08 42.54
C LEU A 10 -30.76 -1.75 41.38
N MET A 11 -31.49 -2.33 40.42
CA MET A 11 -30.91 -3.03 39.26
C MET A 11 -30.92 -2.23 37.93
N LEU A 12 -31.25 -0.95 37.97
CA LEU A 12 -31.37 -0.12 36.72
C LEU A 12 -30.27 0.92 36.57
N LEU A 13 -29.21 0.85 37.32
CA LEU A 13 -28.01 1.71 37.16
C LEU A 13 -26.79 0.85 36.84
N CYS A 14 -26.88 -0.07 35.86
CA CYS A 14 -25.69 -0.46 35.14
C CYS A 14 -25.35 0.72 34.19
N PRO A 15 -24.27 1.46 34.43
CA PRO A 15 -23.73 2.30 33.40
C PRO A 15 -23.36 1.31 32.29
N SER A 16 -24.08 1.39 31.16
CA SER A 16 -23.56 0.86 29.89
C SER A 16 -22.23 1.56 29.69
N ALA A 17 -21.15 0.92 30.13
CA ALA A 17 -19.83 1.22 29.63
C ALA A 17 -19.95 0.95 28.12
N GLY A 18 -20.35 1.95 27.36
CA GLY A 18 -20.18 1.99 25.94
C GLY A 18 -18.70 1.77 25.73
N LEU A 19 -18.33 0.53 25.35
CA LEU A 19 -17.04 0.28 24.74
C LEU A 19 -17.01 1.27 23.58
N ALA A 20 -16.33 2.39 23.76
CA ALA A 20 -15.89 3.22 22.67
C ALA A 20 -15.09 2.25 21.80
N GLN A 21 -15.72 1.76 20.75
CA GLN A 21 -15.06 0.97 19.74
C GLN A 21 -14.08 1.96 19.13
N GLU A 22 -12.83 1.89 19.58
CA GLU A 22 -11.74 2.68 19.04
C GLU A 22 -11.81 2.48 17.52
N SER A 23 -12.17 3.54 16.81
CA SER A 23 -12.31 3.50 15.35
C SER A 23 -10.94 3.10 14.81
N ALA A 24 -10.83 1.86 14.34
CA ALA A 24 -9.55 1.40 13.82
C ALA A 24 -9.18 2.24 12.60
N LEU A 25 -7.95 2.75 12.59
CA LEU A 25 -7.34 3.58 11.54
C LEU A 25 -7.79 3.17 10.13
N THR A 26 -8.22 4.12 9.33
CA THR A 26 -8.59 3.92 7.92
C THR A 26 -7.47 4.37 6.98
N ALA A 27 -7.50 3.91 5.72
CA ALA A 27 -6.55 4.35 4.71
C ALA A 27 -6.61 5.87 4.46
N ARG A 28 -7.80 6.47 4.56
CA ARG A 28 -8.00 7.92 4.44
C ARG A 28 -7.34 8.68 5.59
N GLU A 29 -7.54 8.24 6.83
CA GLU A 29 -6.90 8.84 8.00
C GLU A 29 -5.37 8.69 7.96
N ALA A 30 -4.88 7.51 7.57
CA ALA A 30 -3.46 7.29 7.37
C ALA A 30 -2.89 8.21 6.29
N PHE A 31 -3.54 8.31 5.13
CA PHE A 31 -3.13 9.22 4.07
C PHE A 31 -3.09 10.68 4.56
N GLY A 32 -4.09 11.12 5.34
CA GLY A 32 -4.11 12.45 5.96
C GLY A 32 -2.88 12.74 6.82
N ALA A 33 -2.37 11.72 7.53
CA ALA A 33 -1.21 11.83 8.43
C ALA A 33 0.16 11.72 7.73
N LEU A 34 0.22 11.16 6.51
CA LEU A 34 1.48 10.95 5.78
C LEU A 34 1.95 12.24 5.07
N PRO A 35 3.26 12.39 4.80
CA PRO A 35 3.75 13.46 3.92
C PRO A 35 3.31 13.22 2.46
N THR A 36 3.45 14.25 1.63
CA THR A 36 3.16 14.17 0.19
C THR A 36 4.35 13.75 -0.66
N SER A 37 5.48 13.36 -0.04
CA SER A 37 6.75 13.03 -0.69
C SER A 37 6.65 12.03 -1.85
N ILE A 38 5.76 11.04 -1.75
CA ILE A 38 5.58 10.05 -2.82
C ILE A 38 5.14 10.69 -4.14
N PHE A 39 4.39 11.78 -4.07
CA PHE A 39 3.88 12.47 -5.25
C PHE A 39 4.96 13.25 -6.00
N GLU A 40 6.12 13.52 -5.37
CA GLU A 40 7.30 14.09 -6.05
C GLU A 40 7.84 13.14 -7.14
N ASN A 41 7.48 11.86 -7.09
CA ASN A 41 7.81 10.85 -8.09
C ASN A 41 6.76 10.75 -9.23
N THR A 42 5.78 11.64 -9.23
CA THR A 42 4.76 11.77 -10.27
C THR A 42 4.99 13.08 -11.07
N ALA A 43 4.39 13.17 -12.26
CA ALA A 43 4.55 14.36 -13.09
C ALA A 43 3.78 15.58 -12.52
N GLU A 44 2.69 15.32 -11.79
CA GLU A 44 1.77 16.33 -11.29
C GLU A 44 2.19 16.89 -9.93
N GLY A 45 2.84 16.05 -9.09
CA GLY A 45 3.07 16.39 -7.69
C GLY A 45 1.77 16.46 -6.88
N LEU A 46 1.86 16.75 -5.60
CA LEU A 46 0.72 17.07 -4.74
C LEU A 46 1.20 17.97 -3.59
N GLU A 47 0.65 19.17 -3.50
CA GLU A 47 0.90 20.08 -2.40
C GLU A 47 -0.03 19.78 -1.20
N ASP A 48 0.33 20.25 -0.01
CA ASP A 48 -0.46 19.96 1.21
C ASP A 48 -1.88 20.57 1.15
N GLU A 49 -2.05 21.71 0.49
CA GLU A 49 -3.34 22.34 0.29
C GLU A 49 -4.24 21.51 -0.64
N ASP A 50 -3.68 21.03 -1.74
CA ASP A 50 -4.37 20.14 -2.68
C ASP A 50 -4.71 18.80 -2.04
N LYS A 51 -3.82 18.27 -1.19
CA LYS A 51 -4.08 17.06 -0.42
C LYS A 51 -5.29 17.19 0.47
N GLN A 52 -5.45 18.31 1.15
CA GLN A 52 -6.62 18.54 1.99
C GLN A 52 -7.89 18.60 1.15
N GLN A 53 -7.87 19.33 0.02
CA GLN A 53 -8.99 19.38 -0.91
C GLN A 53 -9.34 17.98 -1.44
N LEU A 54 -8.35 17.19 -1.83
CA LEU A 54 -8.52 15.80 -2.30
C LEU A 54 -9.18 14.90 -1.24
N LEU A 55 -8.84 15.10 0.04
CA LEU A 55 -9.46 14.37 1.14
C LEU A 55 -10.90 14.82 1.42
N GLU A 56 -11.21 16.11 1.30
CA GLU A 56 -12.54 16.65 1.61
C GLU A 56 -13.53 16.48 0.46
N GLU A 57 -13.09 16.75 -0.78
CA GLU A 57 -13.93 16.82 -1.97
C GLU A 57 -13.80 15.59 -2.89
N GLY A 58 -12.76 14.74 -2.67
CA GLY A 58 -12.44 13.62 -3.55
C GLY A 58 -11.78 14.02 -4.86
N GLN A 59 -11.45 15.30 -5.04
CA GLN A 59 -10.82 15.84 -6.24
C GLN A 59 -10.02 17.10 -5.92
N SER A 60 -8.86 17.27 -6.58
CA SER A 60 -8.09 18.52 -6.63
C SER A 60 -7.86 18.92 -8.09
N GLU A 61 -6.98 19.90 -8.35
CA GLU A 61 -6.69 20.34 -9.73
C GLU A 61 -6.17 19.19 -10.61
N PHE A 62 -5.28 18.33 -10.08
CA PHE A 62 -4.59 17.28 -10.85
C PHE A 62 -4.94 15.86 -10.42
N TRP A 63 -5.69 15.67 -9.34
CA TRP A 63 -5.96 14.36 -8.77
C TRP A 63 -7.44 14.12 -8.52
N GLU A 64 -7.87 12.87 -8.71
CA GLU A 64 -9.18 12.39 -8.28
C GLU A 64 -9.05 11.15 -7.40
N LEU A 65 -9.96 10.98 -6.45
CA LEU A 65 -10.14 9.76 -5.69
C LEU A 65 -10.80 8.71 -6.59
N ALA A 66 -10.00 7.73 -7.04
CA ALA A 66 -10.45 6.69 -7.95
C ALA A 66 -11.12 5.52 -7.21
N GLY A 67 -10.76 5.31 -5.94
CA GLY A 67 -11.37 4.26 -5.12
C GLY A 67 -10.93 4.32 -3.67
N GLU A 68 -11.80 3.82 -2.80
CA GLU A 68 -11.56 3.80 -1.36
C GLU A 68 -12.23 2.60 -0.70
N SER A 69 -11.50 2.00 0.22
CA SER A 69 -11.98 1.03 1.20
C SER A 69 -11.35 1.32 2.55
N ARG A 70 -11.68 0.54 3.57
CA ARG A 70 -11.10 0.71 4.90
C ARG A 70 -9.57 0.70 4.90
N ASP A 71 -8.97 -0.19 4.09
CA ASP A 71 -7.53 -0.45 4.11
C ASP A 71 -6.81 -0.01 2.84
N VAL A 72 -7.52 0.54 1.86
CA VAL A 72 -6.96 0.99 0.59
C VAL A 72 -7.57 2.31 0.17
N ILE A 73 -6.75 3.22 -0.33
CA ILE A 73 -7.19 4.43 -1.04
C ILE A 73 -6.36 4.57 -2.32
N VAL A 74 -7.00 4.97 -3.40
CA VAL A 74 -6.37 5.10 -4.73
C VAL A 74 -6.70 6.45 -5.30
N PHE A 75 -5.68 7.15 -5.74
CA PHE A 75 -5.76 8.41 -6.46
C PHE A 75 -5.29 8.22 -7.90
N ARG A 76 -5.92 8.92 -8.82
CA ARG A 76 -5.59 8.92 -10.24
C ARG A 76 -5.29 10.33 -10.69
N ALA A 77 -4.26 10.50 -11.51
CA ALA A 77 -3.94 11.79 -12.13
C ALA A 77 -4.98 12.12 -13.21
N LEU A 78 -5.53 13.34 -13.17
CA LEU A 78 -6.56 13.76 -14.12
C LEU A 78 -6.06 13.93 -15.55
N PRO A 79 -4.85 14.52 -15.79
CA PRO A 79 -4.33 14.68 -17.14
C PRO A 79 -3.92 13.37 -17.81
N PHE A 80 -3.32 12.46 -17.00
CA PHE A 80 -2.79 11.17 -17.46
C PHE A 80 -3.40 10.06 -16.61
N ARG A 81 -4.59 9.62 -16.98
CA ARG A 81 -5.36 8.63 -16.20
C ARG A 81 -4.68 7.27 -16.05
N ASP A 82 -3.55 7.07 -16.69
CA ASP A 82 -2.74 5.87 -16.62
C ASP A 82 -1.80 5.88 -15.40
N SER A 83 -1.57 7.04 -14.79
CA SER A 83 -0.75 7.19 -13.59
C SER A 83 -1.61 7.42 -12.34
N GLY A 84 -1.12 6.96 -11.21
CA GLY A 84 -1.81 7.10 -9.95
C GLY A 84 -0.90 6.89 -8.76
N VAL A 85 -1.49 7.04 -7.59
CA VAL A 85 -0.88 6.71 -6.30
C VAL A 85 -1.88 5.90 -5.49
N ALA A 86 -1.43 4.82 -4.90
CA ALA A 86 -2.25 4.06 -3.96
C ALA A 86 -1.59 3.96 -2.60
N LEU A 87 -2.40 3.93 -1.57
CA LEU A 87 -2.00 3.59 -0.22
C LEU A 87 -2.78 2.36 0.24
N ARG A 88 -2.06 1.44 0.86
CA ARG A 88 -2.63 0.25 1.52
C ARG A 88 -2.12 0.13 2.94
N LEU A 89 -3.03 -0.19 3.86
CA LEU A 89 -2.73 -0.51 5.25
C LEU A 89 -2.48 -2.01 5.43
N PHE A 90 -1.37 -2.33 6.06
CA PHE A 90 -1.01 -3.65 6.55
C PHE A 90 -1.07 -3.60 8.08
N ARG A 91 -2.14 -4.18 8.66
CA ARG A 91 -2.40 -4.07 10.09
C ARG A 91 -1.46 -4.95 10.88
N ASP A 92 -0.91 -4.39 11.95
CA ASP A 92 -0.18 -5.16 12.95
C ASP A 92 -1.19 -5.99 13.77
N ALA A 93 -0.81 -7.25 14.05
CA ALA A 93 -1.70 -8.18 14.74
C ALA A 93 -1.81 -7.88 16.25
N ASP A 94 -0.84 -7.18 16.84
CA ASP A 94 -0.69 -7.07 18.28
C ASP A 94 -1.13 -5.72 18.85
N ASP A 95 -0.80 -4.61 18.19
CA ASP A 95 -0.83 -3.28 18.83
C ASP A 95 -1.81 -2.29 18.18
N GLY A 96 -2.59 -2.74 17.18
CA GLY A 96 -3.55 -1.89 16.48
C GLY A 96 -2.91 -0.84 15.58
N SER A 97 -1.58 -0.81 15.47
CA SER A 97 -0.88 0.00 14.47
C SER A 97 -1.03 -0.60 13.07
N ALA A 98 -0.58 0.14 12.06
CA ALA A 98 -0.49 -0.38 10.69
C ALA A 98 0.80 0.10 10.02
N VAL A 99 1.28 -0.68 9.07
CA VAL A 99 2.23 -0.18 8.07
C VAL A 99 1.43 0.30 6.87
N ALA A 100 1.48 1.60 6.61
CA ALA A 100 0.96 2.19 5.39
C ALA A 100 2.03 2.07 4.30
N ALA A 101 1.74 1.32 3.24
CA ALA A 101 2.53 1.33 2.02
C ALA A 101 1.87 2.26 1.03
N ILE A 102 2.57 3.31 0.62
CA ILE A 102 2.12 4.23 -0.41
C ILE A 102 3.05 4.14 -1.61
N GLY A 103 2.49 4.02 -2.81
CA GLY A 103 3.30 3.80 -4.01
C GLY A 103 2.66 4.31 -5.29
N THR A 104 3.49 4.57 -6.30
CA THR A 104 3.04 4.98 -7.63
C THR A 104 2.46 3.78 -8.40
N LEU A 105 1.47 4.07 -9.24
CA LEU A 105 0.78 3.11 -10.13
C LEU A 105 0.90 3.55 -11.58
N GLY A 106 0.80 2.61 -12.52
CA GLY A 106 0.74 2.90 -13.95
C GLY A 106 2.05 3.42 -14.54
N THR A 107 3.16 3.35 -13.81
CA THR A 107 4.49 3.75 -14.28
C THR A 107 5.38 2.54 -14.47
N GLU A 108 6.25 2.57 -15.48
CA GLU A 108 7.27 1.53 -15.70
C GLU A 108 8.26 1.44 -14.52
N LEU A 109 8.50 2.58 -13.86
CA LEU A 109 9.35 2.71 -12.69
C LEU A 109 8.48 3.06 -11.49
N CYS A 110 8.05 2.04 -10.78
CA CYS A 110 7.29 2.23 -9.55
C CYS A 110 8.18 2.70 -8.40
N THR A 111 7.61 3.45 -7.49
CA THR A 111 8.21 3.79 -6.20
C THR A 111 7.26 3.38 -5.08
N VAL A 112 7.79 3.06 -3.90
CA VAL A 112 7.00 2.77 -2.70
C VAL A 112 7.70 3.33 -1.47
N GLU A 113 6.92 3.90 -0.58
CA GLU A 113 7.34 4.31 0.76
C GLU A 113 6.53 3.51 1.80
N LEU A 114 7.18 3.16 2.90
CA LEU A 114 6.55 2.49 4.01
C LEU A 114 6.58 3.38 5.25
N TRP A 115 5.44 3.48 5.91
CA TRP A 115 5.26 4.28 7.12
C TRP A 115 4.51 3.50 8.18
N ARG A 116 5.04 3.39 9.39
CA ARG A 116 4.25 2.92 10.51
C ARG A 116 3.36 4.05 10.99
N VAL A 117 2.07 3.75 11.13
CA VAL A 117 1.05 4.68 11.64
C VAL A 117 0.46 4.06 12.90
N ASP A 118 0.62 4.73 14.04
CA ASP A 118 0.03 4.28 15.30
C ASP A 118 -1.43 4.76 15.45
N ALA A 119 -2.11 4.25 16.47
CA ALA A 119 -3.51 4.61 16.74
C ALA A 119 -3.74 6.11 17.03
N SER A 120 -2.68 6.86 17.37
CA SER A 120 -2.73 8.31 17.55
C SER A 120 -2.53 9.10 16.24
N GLY A 121 -2.27 8.42 15.12
CA GLY A 121 -1.97 9.03 13.83
C GLY A 121 -0.52 9.49 13.68
N ARG A 122 0.37 9.14 14.63
CA ARG A 122 1.80 9.45 14.50
C ARG A 122 2.43 8.53 13.47
N THR A 123 3.21 9.12 12.56
CA THR A 123 3.88 8.42 11.46
C THR A 123 5.38 8.32 11.69
N VAL A 124 5.97 7.18 11.34
CA VAL A 124 7.41 6.94 11.36
C VAL A 124 7.79 6.17 10.10
N PRO A 125 8.81 6.59 9.34
CA PRO A 125 9.25 5.85 8.17
C PRO A 125 9.77 4.46 8.56
N VAL A 126 9.53 3.48 7.70
CA VAL A 126 9.97 2.08 7.84
C VAL A 126 10.75 1.69 6.60
N ASP A 127 11.82 0.93 6.79
CA ASP A 127 12.62 0.46 5.67
C ASP A 127 11.81 -0.48 4.77
N VAL A 128 11.95 -0.30 3.47
CA VAL A 128 11.43 -1.23 2.46
C VAL A 128 12.20 -2.56 2.57
N PRO A 129 11.55 -3.72 2.35
CA PRO A 129 12.24 -5.00 2.35
C PRO A 129 13.44 -5.01 1.42
N GLN A 130 14.48 -5.77 1.79
CA GLN A 130 15.67 -5.90 0.97
C GLN A 130 15.32 -6.44 -0.42
N GLU A 131 15.88 -5.81 -1.45
CA GLU A 131 15.76 -6.26 -2.83
C GLU A 131 16.30 -7.70 -2.97
N PRO A 132 15.60 -8.57 -3.73
CA PRO A 132 16.10 -9.90 -4.04
C PRO A 132 17.26 -9.81 -5.03
N ASP A 133 18.10 -10.87 -5.05
CA ASP A 133 19.10 -11.02 -6.09
C ASP A 133 18.42 -11.16 -7.46
N ILE A 134 18.93 -10.45 -8.46
CA ILE A 134 18.38 -10.50 -9.83
C ILE A 134 18.35 -11.92 -10.39
N GLN A 135 19.29 -12.77 -10.01
CA GLN A 135 19.34 -14.19 -10.43
C GLN A 135 18.14 -15.00 -9.95
N GLU A 136 17.46 -14.58 -8.90
CA GLU A 136 16.28 -15.28 -8.37
C GLU A 136 15.06 -15.19 -9.31
N PHE A 137 15.04 -14.22 -10.23
CA PHE A 137 13.98 -14.10 -11.23
C PHE A 137 14.14 -15.06 -12.41
N PHE A 138 15.33 -15.62 -12.62
CA PHE A 138 15.65 -16.49 -13.75
C PHE A 138 15.61 -17.96 -13.40
N ALA A 139 15.50 -18.81 -14.41
CA ALA A 139 15.65 -20.25 -14.24
C ALA A 139 17.07 -20.59 -13.80
N LYS A 140 17.20 -21.66 -13.03
CA LYS A 140 18.52 -22.11 -12.53
C LYS A 140 19.50 -22.34 -13.69
N GLY A 141 20.61 -21.60 -13.67
CA GLY A 141 21.65 -21.67 -14.67
C GLY A 141 21.42 -20.80 -15.91
N GLN A 142 20.37 -20.01 -15.94
CA GLN A 142 20.17 -18.98 -16.96
C GLN A 142 20.90 -17.71 -16.55
N PRO A 143 21.94 -17.26 -17.26
CA PRO A 143 22.65 -16.02 -16.93
C PRO A 143 21.85 -14.79 -17.38
N VAL A 144 22.04 -13.68 -16.67
CA VAL A 144 21.68 -12.36 -17.20
C VAL A 144 22.65 -12.02 -18.33
N PRO A 145 22.19 -11.48 -19.47
CA PRO A 145 23.08 -11.08 -20.57
C PRO A 145 24.12 -10.02 -20.11
N ASP A 146 25.38 -10.15 -20.58
CA ASP A 146 26.50 -9.31 -20.14
C ASP A 146 26.34 -7.82 -20.48
N ASP A 147 25.53 -7.48 -21.49
CA ASP A 147 25.27 -6.11 -21.94
C ASP A 147 24.07 -5.46 -21.27
N VAL A 148 23.48 -6.12 -20.25
CA VAL A 148 22.29 -5.66 -19.52
C VAL A 148 22.68 -5.20 -18.13
N ASN A 149 22.19 -4.03 -17.74
CA ASN A 149 22.23 -3.52 -16.36
C ASN A 149 20.90 -3.79 -15.68
N PRO A 150 20.83 -4.76 -14.78
CA PRO A 150 19.60 -5.04 -14.04
C PRO A 150 19.46 -4.11 -12.83
N SER A 151 18.22 -3.81 -12.50
CA SER A 151 17.81 -3.19 -11.22
C SER A 151 16.57 -3.91 -10.71
N VAL A 152 16.31 -3.85 -9.43
CA VAL A 152 15.07 -4.36 -8.84
C VAL A 152 14.37 -3.21 -8.13
N LEU A 153 13.11 -3.02 -8.42
CA LEU A 153 12.26 -2.05 -7.74
C LEU A 153 11.29 -2.79 -6.81
N ILE A 154 10.99 -2.23 -5.66
CA ILE A 154 9.91 -2.72 -4.82
C ILE A 154 8.69 -1.85 -5.08
N CYS A 155 7.61 -2.47 -5.52
CA CYS A 155 6.36 -1.82 -5.89
C CYS A 155 5.23 -2.21 -4.94
N LEU A 156 4.23 -1.37 -4.83
CA LEU A 156 2.98 -1.73 -4.20
C LEU A 156 2.21 -2.71 -5.12
N GLY A 157 1.77 -3.84 -4.56
CA GLY A 157 1.00 -4.87 -5.27
C GLY A 157 -0.36 -5.13 -4.60
N MET A 158 -1.20 -5.94 -5.24
CA MET A 158 -2.56 -6.24 -4.76
C MET A 158 -2.59 -6.89 -3.37
N GLY A 159 -1.69 -7.79 -3.06
CA GLY A 159 -1.69 -8.56 -1.80
C GLY A 159 -0.49 -8.31 -0.89
N GLY A 160 0.35 -7.33 -1.20
CA GLY A 160 1.60 -7.05 -0.50
C GLY A 160 2.50 -6.13 -1.31
N LEU A 161 3.80 -6.35 -1.24
CA LEU A 161 4.75 -5.68 -2.11
C LEU A 161 5.23 -6.66 -3.20
N ARG A 162 5.64 -6.14 -4.33
CA ARG A 162 6.17 -6.91 -5.45
C ARG A 162 7.57 -6.40 -5.80
N ALA A 163 8.51 -7.32 -5.98
CA ALA A 163 9.79 -7.00 -6.57
C ALA A 163 9.64 -7.01 -8.09
N HIS A 164 9.98 -5.91 -8.74
CA HIS A 164 9.89 -5.71 -10.18
C HIS A 164 11.29 -5.55 -10.78
N PRO A 165 11.82 -6.54 -11.53
CA PRO A 165 13.11 -6.42 -12.17
C PRO A 165 13.00 -5.55 -13.41
N VAL A 166 13.93 -4.63 -13.56
CA VAL A 166 14.05 -3.72 -14.69
C VAL A 166 15.41 -3.93 -15.33
N PHE A 167 15.45 -4.00 -16.64
CA PHE A 167 16.65 -4.29 -17.42
C PHE A 167 16.94 -3.17 -18.41
N TRP A 168 18.16 -2.66 -18.37
CA TRP A 168 18.58 -1.57 -19.26
C TRP A 168 19.79 -1.97 -20.08
N ASN A 169 19.85 -1.50 -21.31
CA ASN A 169 21.07 -1.51 -22.10
C ASN A 169 21.27 -0.13 -22.77
N LYS A 170 22.24 -0.05 -23.67
CA LYS A 170 22.56 1.21 -24.39
C LYS A 170 21.42 1.74 -25.27
N THR A 171 20.43 0.91 -25.59
CA THR A 171 19.31 1.27 -26.47
C THR A 171 18.04 1.58 -25.71
N GLY A 172 17.98 1.31 -24.40
CA GLY A 172 16.82 1.57 -23.54
C GLY A 172 16.47 0.40 -22.65
N MET A 173 15.22 0.39 -22.21
CA MET A 173 14.69 -0.67 -21.36
C MET A 173 14.39 -1.93 -22.17
N LEU A 174 14.63 -3.09 -21.57
CA LEU A 174 14.46 -4.41 -22.16
C LEU A 174 13.49 -5.24 -21.34
N TYR A 175 12.77 -6.13 -22.01
CA TYR A 175 11.94 -7.15 -21.38
C TYR A 175 12.62 -8.51 -21.55
N LEU A 176 12.98 -9.14 -20.45
CA LEU A 176 13.57 -10.48 -20.43
C LEU A 176 12.55 -11.49 -19.88
N PRO A 177 12.52 -12.72 -20.42
CA PRO A 177 11.65 -13.76 -19.90
C PRO A 177 12.08 -14.14 -18.48
N LEU A 178 11.17 -14.08 -17.54
CA LEU A 178 11.37 -14.41 -16.14
C LEU A 178 10.82 -15.81 -15.86
N ALA A 179 11.50 -16.56 -15.01
CA ALA A 179 11.03 -17.85 -14.52
C ALA A 179 10.23 -17.73 -13.22
N ASN A 180 10.50 -16.69 -12.44
CA ASN A 180 9.89 -16.48 -11.13
C ASN A 180 9.34 -15.07 -10.97
N GLU A 181 8.28 -14.97 -10.18
CA GLU A 181 7.78 -13.74 -9.58
C GLU A 181 8.18 -13.72 -8.12
N ILE A 182 8.63 -12.56 -7.64
CA ILE A 182 9.02 -12.36 -6.26
C ILE A 182 8.17 -11.26 -5.65
N GLY A 183 7.56 -11.57 -4.52
CA GLY A 183 6.77 -10.61 -3.76
C GLY A 183 7.05 -10.70 -2.27
N TYR A 184 6.41 -9.81 -1.52
CA TYR A 184 6.49 -9.78 -0.07
C TYR A 184 5.08 -9.72 0.49
N ARG A 185 4.69 -10.75 1.20
CA ARG A 185 3.39 -10.88 1.84
C ARG A 185 3.47 -10.44 3.30
N TRP A 186 2.51 -9.66 3.75
CA TRP A 186 2.37 -9.31 5.15
C TRP A 186 1.89 -10.51 5.98
N ASP A 187 2.56 -10.82 7.08
CA ASP A 187 2.21 -11.94 7.98
C ASP A 187 1.51 -11.49 9.27
N GLY A 188 1.24 -10.21 9.41
CA GLY A 188 0.69 -9.58 10.61
C GLY A 188 1.70 -8.71 11.36
N HIS A 189 3.02 -8.87 11.09
CA HIS A 189 4.10 -8.15 11.78
C HIS A 189 5.16 -7.61 10.82
N ARG A 190 5.40 -8.32 9.71
CA ARG A 190 6.44 -7.99 8.73
C ARG A 190 6.13 -8.54 7.35
N PHE A 191 6.84 -8.03 6.37
CA PHE A 191 6.81 -8.56 5.01
C PHE A 191 7.70 -9.80 4.89
N GLN A 192 7.11 -10.92 4.44
CA GLN A 192 7.79 -12.20 4.17
C GLN A 192 7.97 -12.36 2.67
N LYS A 193 9.21 -12.59 2.24
CA LYS A 193 9.53 -12.88 0.84
C LYS A 193 8.85 -14.17 0.37
N VAL A 194 8.20 -14.10 -0.79
CA VAL A 194 7.53 -15.23 -1.45
C VAL A 194 8.01 -15.30 -2.88
N VAL A 195 8.49 -16.47 -3.31
CA VAL A 195 8.88 -16.75 -4.69
C VAL A 195 7.86 -17.70 -5.30
N ARG A 196 7.36 -17.38 -6.49
CA ARG A 196 6.39 -18.19 -7.23
C ARG A 196 6.90 -18.39 -8.66
N PRO A 197 6.65 -19.56 -9.29
CA PRO A 197 6.89 -19.68 -10.71
C PRO A 197 6.07 -18.64 -11.48
N HIS A 198 6.70 -18.01 -12.46
CA HIS A 198 5.99 -17.10 -13.37
C HIS A 198 5.01 -17.91 -14.23
N ALA A 199 3.72 -17.58 -14.20
CA ALA A 199 2.72 -18.29 -14.97
C ALA A 199 2.90 -17.92 -16.46
N GLU A 200 3.21 -18.91 -17.31
CA GLU A 200 3.24 -18.71 -18.76
C GLU A 200 1.86 -18.23 -19.25
N GLY A 201 1.80 -17.02 -19.79
CA GLY A 201 0.55 -16.42 -20.31
C GLY A 201 -0.08 -15.35 -19.43
N SER A 202 0.44 -15.05 -18.26
CA SER A 202 0.13 -13.80 -17.56
C SER A 202 0.87 -12.64 -18.26
N GLY A 203 0.46 -12.35 -19.51
CA GLY A 203 0.85 -11.10 -20.16
C GLY A 203 0.40 -9.98 -19.24
N GLU A 204 1.37 -9.41 -18.57
CA GLU A 204 1.22 -8.41 -17.54
C GLU A 204 0.45 -7.21 -18.10
N ARG A 205 -0.85 -7.19 -17.83
CA ARG A 205 -1.48 -5.90 -17.65
C ARG A 205 -1.10 -5.47 -16.24
N ALA A 206 -0.16 -4.56 -16.14
CA ALA A 206 0.25 -3.89 -14.91
C ALA A 206 -0.90 -3.06 -14.29
N ASP A 207 -2.10 -3.23 -14.76
CA ASP A 207 -3.21 -2.31 -14.65
C ASP A 207 -4.33 -2.98 -13.90
N GLY A 208 -4.50 -2.60 -12.69
CA GLY A 208 -5.72 -2.87 -11.99
C GLY A 208 -5.50 -3.28 -10.55
N LEU A 209 -5.50 -2.28 -9.70
CA LEU A 209 -6.10 -2.45 -8.40
C LEU A 209 -7.59 -2.65 -8.67
N ASP A 210 -8.01 -3.90 -8.94
CA ASP A 210 -9.42 -4.27 -8.83
C ASP A 210 -9.77 -4.14 -7.35
N ILE A 211 -10.53 -3.10 -7.06
CA ILE A 211 -11.09 -2.84 -5.74
C ILE A 211 -12.40 -3.63 -5.70
N GLU A 212 -12.36 -4.89 -5.23
CA GLU A 212 -13.54 -5.59 -4.72
C GLU A 212 -13.63 -5.46 -3.20
#